data_42485d8a80f07542ba6d4f57507b0dd5
#
_entry.id   42485d8a80f07542ba6d4f57507b0dd5
#
_cell.length_a   1.000
_cell.length_b   1.000
_cell.length_c   1.000
_cell.angle_alpha   90.00
_cell.angle_beta   90.00
_cell.angle_gamma   90.00
#
_symmetry.space_group_name_H-M   'P 1'
#
loop_
_entity.id
_entity.type
_entity.pdbx_description
1 polymer ?
#
loop_
_entity_poly.entity_id
_entity_poly.type
_entity_poly.pdbx_seq_one_letter_code
_entity_poly.pdbx_strand_id
1 'polypeptide(L)'
;RPWILRMAIPFALAGILLFTVPSGLGNTAKLAYIFITYNLVSSVIYTAINVPYATLNSLITQDQYERSVLSIFRMILATTGTLIITNLTLPLVEFFGNNLSAWTKTFAVFGILAVIVFMITFTGTKERVVPAKDTKQEKVPFVKGIRLLFQNKYWMMITITLVFIFINYSLNGGAAVYYAKNILHNSDMVGTMNLVANLVQIGVMFFTAFII
;
A
#
# COMPACT_ATOMS: atom_id res chain seq x y z
N ARG A 1 9.09 13.60 6.56
CA ARG A 1 10.23 12.80 6.14
C ARG A 1 10.84 11.95 7.26
N PRO A 2 11.30 12.46 8.42
CA PRO A 2 11.88 11.65 9.50
C PRO A 2 10.89 10.63 10.10
N TRP A 3 9.60 10.88 10.01
CA TRP A 3 8.57 9.98 10.47
C TRP A 3 8.54 8.66 9.70
N ILE A 4 8.72 8.70 8.39
CA ILE A 4 8.75 7.52 7.52
C ILE A 4 9.90 6.59 7.94
N LEU A 5 11.08 7.16 8.18
CA LEU A 5 12.23 6.38 8.64
C LEU A 5 11.99 5.74 10.03
N ARG A 6 11.37 6.48 10.97
CA ARG A 6 11.04 5.94 12.31
C ARG A 6 10.04 4.80 12.24
N MET A 7 9.12 4.81 11.28
CA MET A 7 8.11 3.77 11.10
C MET A 7 8.60 2.57 10.28
N ALA A 8 9.77 2.65 9.63
CA ALA A 8 10.31 1.57 8.82
C ALA A 8 10.57 0.29 9.66
N ILE A 9 11.17 0.44 10.85
CA ILE A 9 11.44 -0.69 11.75
C ILE A 9 10.15 -1.28 12.33
N PRO A 10 9.22 -0.49 12.92
CA PRO A 10 7.92 -1.02 13.34
C PRO A 10 7.15 -1.73 12.24
N PHE A 11 7.22 -1.25 10.99
CA PHE A 11 6.58 -1.89 9.85
C PHE A 11 7.17 -3.28 9.57
N ALA A 12 8.49 -3.39 9.51
CA ALA A 12 9.17 -4.65 9.27
C ALA A 12 8.90 -5.66 10.40
N LEU A 13 8.99 -5.23 11.66
CA LEU A 13 8.72 -6.07 12.82
C LEU A 13 7.28 -6.55 12.86
N ALA A 14 6.32 -5.68 12.59
CA ALA A 14 4.91 -6.07 12.58
C ALA A 14 4.58 -7.04 11.44
N GLY A 15 5.21 -6.89 10.27
CA GLY A 15 5.12 -7.86 9.18
C GLY A 15 5.63 -9.25 9.58
N ILE A 16 6.76 -9.32 10.28
CA ILE A 16 7.32 -10.58 10.80
C ILE A 16 6.38 -11.17 11.87
N LEU A 17 5.90 -10.36 12.81
CA LEU A 17 4.99 -10.80 13.87
C LEU A 17 3.71 -11.41 13.33
N LEU A 18 3.16 -10.88 12.24
CA LEU A 18 1.95 -11.40 11.61
C LEU A 18 2.10 -12.88 11.21
N PHE A 19 3.29 -13.30 10.77
CA PHE A 19 3.57 -14.68 10.35
C PHE A 19 4.27 -15.52 11.44
N THR A 20 4.50 -14.97 12.63
CA THR A 20 5.11 -15.68 13.77
C THR A 20 4.02 -16.06 14.77
N VAL A 21 3.15 -17.00 14.38
CA VAL A 21 2.08 -17.46 15.29
C VAL A 21 2.66 -18.48 16.28
N PRO A 22 2.59 -18.22 17.61
CA PRO A 22 3.10 -19.15 18.61
C PRO A 22 2.36 -20.50 18.58
N SER A 23 3.08 -21.61 18.54
CA SER A 23 2.50 -22.96 18.43
C SER A 23 1.77 -23.40 19.70
N GLY A 24 2.19 -22.92 20.87
CA GLY A 24 1.63 -23.30 22.17
C GLY A 24 0.30 -22.65 22.55
N LEU A 25 -0.27 -21.79 21.72
CA LEU A 25 -1.55 -21.13 22.01
C LEU A 25 -2.75 -22.00 21.64
N GLY A 26 -3.81 -21.94 22.44
CA GLY A 26 -5.10 -22.53 22.08
C GLY A 26 -5.73 -21.82 20.85
N ASN A 27 -6.70 -22.47 20.19
CA ASN A 27 -7.28 -21.96 18.94
C ASN A 27 -7.86 -20.54 19.06
N THR A 28 -8.56 -20.23 20.13
CA THR A 28 -9.11 -18.88 20.36
C THR A 28 -8.03 -17.84 20.53
N ALA A 29 -6.94 -18.16 21.25
CA ALA A 29 -5.81 -17.25 21.42
C ALA A 29 -5.04 -17.03 20.12
N LYS A 30 -4.91 -18.06 19.26
CA LYS A 30 -4.33 -17.91 17.91
C LYS A 30 -5.16 -16.99 17.02
N LEU A 31 -6.47 -17.14 17.03
CA LEU A 31 -7.37 -16.25 16.28
C LEU A 31 -7.28 -14.80 16.77
N ALA A 32 -7.25 -14.59 18.08
CA ALA A 32 -7.09 -13.26 18.66
C ALA A 32 -5.72 -12.65 18.27
N TYR A 33 -4.65 -13.44 18.33
CA TYR A 33 -3.31 -13.01 17.91
C TYR A 33 -3.29 -12.58 16.44
N ILE A 34 -3.83 -13.40 15.53
CA ILE A 34 -3.91 -13.09 14.11
C ILE A 34 -4.75 -11.83 13.88
N PHE A 35 -5.89 -11.70 14.55
CA PHE A 35 -6.75 -10.53 14.44
C PHE A 35 -6.02 -9.24 14.86
N ILE A 36 -5.33 -9.28 16.01
CA ILE A 36 -4.59 -8.11 16.53
C ILE A 36 -3.42 -7.76 15.61
N THR A 37 -2.58 -8.73 15.24
CA THR A 37 -1.39 -8.49 14.42
C THR A 37 -1.76 -8.06 13.00
N TYR A 38 -2.81 -8.64 12.41
CA TYR A 38 -3.30 -8.22 11.11
C TYR A 38 -3.80 -6.77 11.12
N ASN A 39 -4.63 -6.39 12.10
CA ASN A 39 -5.10 -5.01 12.22
C ASN A 39 -3.97 -4.03 12.56
N LEU A 40 -3.00 -4.44 13.37
CA LEU A 40 -1.82 -3.64 13.66
C LEU A 40 -1.06 -3.29 12.37
N VAL A 41 -0.80 -4.28 11.52
CA VAL A 41 -0.07 -4.07 10.25
C VAL A 41 -0.93 -3.29 9.26
N SER A 42 -2.13 -3.79 8.95
CA SER A 42 -2.96 -3.31 7.85
C SER A 42 -3.63 -1.96 8.11
N SER A 43 -3.95 -1.66 9.37
CA SER A 43 -4.66 -0.43 9.73
C SER A 43 -3.74 0.58 10.41
N VAL A 44 -3.10 0.19 11.52
CA VAL A 44 -2.38 1.15 12.36
C VAL A 44 -1.06 1.57 11.71
N ILE A 45 -0.17 0.63 11.45
CA ILE A 45 1.18 0.92 10.93
C ILE A 45 1.12 1.37 9.49
N TYR A 46 0.30 0.72 8.66
CA TYR A 46 0.09 1.13 7.27
C TYR A 46 -0.39 2.59 7.18
N THR A 47 -1.39 2.97 7.97
CA THR A 47 -1.87 4.36 7.99
C THR A 47 -0.81 5.32 8.50
N ALA A 48 -0.08 4.94 9.56
CA ALA A 48 0.99 5.77 10.13
C ALA A 48 2.14 6.06 9.15
N ILE A 49 2.36 5.19 8.15
CA ILE A 49 3.34 5.39 7.08
C ILE A 49 2.70 6.09 5.88
N ASN A 50 1.52 5.63 5.45
CA ASN A 50 0.93 6.06 4.19
C ASN A 50 0.49 7.53 4.21
N VAL A 51 -0.04 8.02 5.34
CA VAL A 51 -0.45 9.43 5.47
C VAL A 51 0.75 10.39 5.33
N PRO A 52 1.87 10.25 6.07
CA PRO A 52 3.03 11.09 5.87
C PRO A 52 3.68 10.93 4.48
N TYR A 53 3.64 9.73 3.91
CA TYR A 53 4.15 9.47 2.57
C TYR A 53 3.32 10.17 1.49
N ALA A 54 1.99 10.14 1.60
CA ALA A 54 1.11 10.87 0.70
C ALA A 54 1.31 12.39 0.80
N THR A 55 1.50 12.91 2.01
CA THR A 55 1.77 14.34 2.25
C THR A 55 3.13 14.75 1.69
N LEU A 56 4.13 13.87 1.70
CA LEU A 56 5.46 14.16 1.17
C LEU A 56 5.41 14.57 -0.31
N ASN A 57 4.52 13.97 -1.11
CA ASN A 57 4.34 14.34 -2.52
C ASN A 57 4.01 15.83 -2.72
N SER A 58 3.20 16.40 -1.83
CA SER A 58 2.84 17.82 -1.86
C SER A 58 3.94 18.74 -1.29
N LEU A 59 4.90 18.19 -0.55
CA LEU A 59 6.02 18.94 0.04
C LEU A 59 7.28 18.91 -0.83
N ILE A 60 7.34 18.06 -1.85
CA ILE A 60 8.46 17.99 -2.79
C ILE A 60 8.40 19.14 -3.79
N THR A 61 7.21 19.40 -4.35
CA THR A 61 7.01 20.47 -5.35
C THR A 61 5.62 21.10 -5.23
N GLN A 62 5.50 22.37 -5.60
CA GLN A 62 4.23 23.08 -5.73
C GLN A 62 3.70 23.07 -7.17
N ASP A 63 4.54 22.75 -8.14
CA ASP A 63 4.14 22.66 -9.54
C ASP A 63 3.17 21.49 -9.77
N GLN A 64 2.06 21.77 -10.44
CA GLN A 64 1.00 20.78 -10.66
C GLN A 64 1.42 19.69 -11.63
N TYR A 65 2.19 20.05 -12.66
CA TYR A 65 2.70 19.09 -13.64
C TYR A 65 3.69 18.11 -12.99
N GLU A 66 4.68 18.64 -12.27
CA GLU A 66 5.66 17.80 -11.56
C GLU A 66 5.00 16.87 -10.54
N ARG A 67 3.98 17.35 -9.82
CA ARG A 67 3.19 16.52 -8.87
C ARG A 67 2.46 15.39 -9.57
N SER A 68 1.91 15.64 -10.75
CA SER A 68 1.24 14.62 -11.57
C SER A 68 2.24 13.56 -12.02
N VAL A 69 3.38 13.96 -12.55
CA VAL A 69 4.45 13.06 -12.98
C VAL A 69 4.96 12.22 -11.80
N LEU A 70 5.25 12.84 -10.65
CA LEU A 70 5.65 12.13 -9.42
C LEU A 70 4.60 11.09 -8.99
N SER A 71 3.31 11.42 -9.09
CA SER A 71 2.23 10.52 -8.74
C SER A 71 2.17 9.32 -9.68
N ILE A 72 2.39 9.50 -10.98
CA ILE A 72 2.44 8.43 -11.98
C ILE A 72 3.62 7.49 -11.67
N PHE A 73 4.83 8.03 -11.50
CA PHE A 73 6.00 7.21 -11.15
C PHE A 73 5.81 6.44 -9.85
N ARG A 74 5.19 7.08 -8.83
CA ARG A 74 4.84 6.41 -7.58
C ARG A 74 3.92 5.22 -7.82
N MET A 75 2.90 5.37 -8.67
CA MET A 75 1.95 4.29 -9.00
C MET A 75 2.64 3.16 -9.78
N ILE A 76 3.48 3.48 -10.76
CA ILE A 76 4.26 2.49 -11.51
C ILE A 76 5.13 1.66 -10.55
N LEU A 77 5.90 2.33 -9.68
CA LEU A 77 6.77 1.66 -8.72
C LEU A 77 5.98 0.83 -7.69
N ALA A 78 4.82 1.32 -7.23
CA ALA A 78 3.96 0.58 -6.32
C ALA A 78 3.40 -0.69 -6.97
N THR A 79 2.90 -0.60 -8.22
CA THR A 79 2.39 -1.75 -8.97
C THR A 79 3.51 -2.75 -9.26
N THR A 80 4.68 -2.28 -9.68
CA THR A 80 5.87 -3.12 -9.91
C THR A 80 6.30 -3.82 -8.62
N GLY A 81 6.35 -3.10 -7.50
CA GLY A 81 6.66 -3.68 -6.19
C GLY A 81 5.65 -4.76 -5.79
N THR A 82 4.36 -4.52 -6.00
CA THR A 82 3.32 -5.52 -5.74
C THR A 82 3.53 -6.77 -6.59
N LEU A 83 3.82 -6.63 -7.89
CA LEU A 83 4.13 -7.76 -8.77
C LEU A 83 5.33 -8.56 -8.27
N ILE A 84 6.43 -7.89 -7.92
CA ILE A 84 7.63 -8.54 -7.43
C ILE A 84 7.33 -9.34 -6.16
N ILE A 85 6.72 -8.71 -5.16
CA ILE A 85 6.42 -9.37 -3.87
C ILE A 85 5.46 -10.55 -4.08
N THR A 86 4.39 -10.37 -4.84
CA THR A 86 3.40 -11.44 -5.07
C THR A 86 4.02 -12.65 -5.75
N ASN A 87 4.87 -12.44 -6.77
CA ASN A 87 5.49 -13.55 -7.50
C ASN A 87 6.68 -14.18 -6.77
N LEU A 88 7.38 -13.43 -5.91
CA LEU A 88 8.52 -13.97 -5.15
C LEU A 88 8.11 -14.66 -3.85
N THR A 89 6.92 -14.40 -3.31
CA THR A 89 6.51 -14.94 -2.01
C THR A 89 6.54 -16.47 -1.98
N LEU A 90 5.85 -17.14 -2.89
CA LEU A 90 5.78 -18.61 -2.91
C LEU A 90 7.13 -19.26 -3.20
N PRO A 91 7.90 -18.84 -4.22
CA PRO A 91 9.26 -19.38 -4.44
C PRO A 91 10.19 -19.24 -3.24
N LEU A 92 10.12 -18.12 -2.52
CA LEU A 92 10.92 -17.93 -1.29
C LEU A 92 10.47 -18.85 -0.16
N VAL A 93 9.15 -19.04 0.01
CA VAL A 93 8.60 -19.97 1.01
C VAL A 93 9.04 -21.40 0.71
N GLU A 94 9.00 -21.82 -0.56
CA GLU A 94 9.50 -23.12 -0.99
C GLU A 94 11.00 -23.28 -0.75
N PHE A 95 11.79 -22.27 -1.10
CA PHE A 95 13.24 -22.24 -0.86
C PHE A 95 13.58 -22.39 0.62
N PHE A 96 12.80 -21.81 1.53
CA PHE A 96 13.00 -21.93 2.98
C PHE A 96 12.39 -23.20 3.59
N GLY A 97 11.85 -24.12 2.79
CA GLY A 97 11.39 -25.45 3.22
C GLY A 97 9.89 -25.61 3.41
N ASN A 98 9.08 -24.70 2.87
CA ASN A 98 7.60 -24.76 2.78
C ASN A 98 6.89 -25.15 4.11
N ASN A 99 7.33 -24.57 5.21
CA ASN A 99 6.78 -24.79 6.55
C ASN A 99 6.40 -23.44 7.21
N LEU A 100 5.80 -23.47 8.40
CA LEU A 100 5.40 -22.26 9.11
C LEU A 100 6.57 -21.29 9.34
N SER A 101 7.78 -21.82 9.64
CA SER A 101 8.96 -20.98 9.82
C SER A 101 9.46 -20.37 8.51
N ALA A 102 9.20 -21.01 7.37
CA ALA A 102 9.53 -20.47 6.05
C ALA A 102 8.80 -19.16 5.75
N TRP A 103 7.53 -19.08 6.11
CA TRP A 103 6.76 -17.83 6.01
C TRP A 103 7.38 -16.70 6.84
N THR A 104 7.72 -16.98 8.10
CA THR A 104 8.38 -15.98 8.96
C THR A 104 9.71 -15.51 8.36
N LYS A 105 10.53 -16.43 7.83
CA LYS A 105 11.80 -16.08 7.18
C LYS A 105 11.59 -15.24 5.92
N THR A 106 10.63 -15.61 5.07
CA THR A 106 10.28 -14.87 3.85
C THR A 106 9.87 -13.43 4.20
N PHE A 107 9.00 -13.26 5.19
CA PHE A 107 8.59 -11.92 5.61
C PHE A 107 9.67 -11.15 6.36
N ALA A 108 10.64 -11.81 6.98
CA ALA A 108 11.86 -11.17 7.50
C ALA A 108 12.73 -10.61 6.36
N VAL A 109 12.90 -11.35 5.26
CA VAL A 109 13.61 -10.85 4.06
C VAL A 109 12.89 -9.64 3.47
N PHE A 110 11.56 -9.70 3.31
CA PHE A 110 10.79 -8.56 2.83
C PHE A 110 10.82 -7.37 3.80
N GLY A 111 10.85 -7.62 5.10
CA GLY A 111 11.01 -6.59 6.11
C GLY A 111 12.35 -5.84 5.99
N ILE A 112 13.45 -6.58 5.79
CA ILE A 112 14.77 -5.98 5.55
C ILE A 112 14.74 -5.15 4.26
N LEU A 113 14.19 -5.70 3.18
CA LEU A 113 14.04 -4.98 1.91
C LEU A 113 13.21 -3.70 2.08
N ALA A 114 12.12 -3.75 2.82
CA ALA A 114 11.29 -2.59 3.10
C ALA A 114 12.07 -1.50 3.86
N VAL A 115 12.86 -1.86 4.87
CA VAL A 115 13.71 -0.90 5.60
C VAL A 115 14.71 -0.24 4.65
N ILE A 116 15.37 -1.00 3.76
CA ILE A 116 16.30 -0.47 2.77
C ILE A 116 15.59 0.53 1.84
N VAL A 117 14.42 0.18 1.31
CA VAL A 117 13.63 1.05 0.43
C VAL A 117 13.19 2.33 1.15
N PHE A 118 12.78 2.24 2.43
CA PHE A 118 12.47 3.43 3.24
C PHE A 118 13.70 4.30 3.49
N MET A 119 14.88 3.72 3.69
CA MET A 119 16.14 4.47 3.79
C MET A 119 16.47 5.19 2.50
N ILE A 120 16.34 4.52 1.34
CA ILE A 120 16.52 5.14 0.02
C ILE A 120 15.53 6.30 -0.16
N THR A 121 14.26 6.10 0.20
CA THR A 121 13.24 7.15 0.15
C THR A 121 13.62 8.33 1.04
N PHE A 122 14.10 8.08 2.24
CA PHE A 122 14.52 9.12 3.17
C PHE A 122 15.73 9.91 2.66
N THR A 123 16.73 9.28 2.08
CA THR A 123 17.94 9.93 1.55
C THR A 123 17.66 10.64 0.24
N GLY A 124 16.89 10.04 -0.65
CA GLY A 124 16.61 10.54 -1.99
C GLY A 124 15.58 11.68 -2.05
N THR A 125 14.72 11.83 -1.03
CA THR A 125 13.69 12.88 -1.02
C THR A 125 14.09 14.07 -0.16
N LYS A 126 13.73 15.29 -0.59
CA LYS A 126 13.90 16.53 0.19
C LYS A 126 12.58 17.29 0.24
N GLU A 127 12.20 17.75 1.41
CA GLU A 127 11.09 18.69 1.60
C GLU A 127 11.55 20.07 1.13
N ARG A 128 11.05 20.53 -0.01
CA ARG A 128 11.42 21.82 -0.62
C ARG A 128 10.41 22.90 -0.28
N VAL A 129 9.17 22.49 -0.04
CA VAL A 129 8.07 23.40 0.30
C VAL A 129 8.02 23.54 1.82
N VAL A 130 8.41 24.68 2.33
CA VAL A 130 8.25 25.03 3.74
C VAL A 130 6.86 25.66 3.89
N PRO A 131 5.95 25.10 4.69
CA PRO A 131 4.69 25.77 5.00
C PRO A 131 4.99 27.14 5.60
N ALA A 132 4.32 28.18 5.09
CA ALA A 132 4.49 29.54 5.65
C ALA A 132 4.22 29.52 7.16
N LYS A 133 5.20 29.89 7.96
CA LYS A 133 5.15 29.84 9.43
C LYS A 133 4.12 30.80 10.04
N ASP A 134 3.61 31.76 9.28
CA ASP A 134 2.85 32.91 9.79
C ASP A 134 1.34 32.88 9.56
N THR A 135 0.79 31.86 8.96
CA THR A 135 -0.66 31.69 9.02
C THR A 135 -1.00 31.07 10.37
N LYS A 136 -1.49 31.89 11.31
CA LYS A 136 -2.26 31.40 12.46
C LYS A 136 -3.36 30.50 11.89
N GLN A 137 -3.07 29.21 11.82
CA GLN A 137 -4.10 28.22 11.41
C GLN A 137 -5.19 28.33 12.49
N GLU A 138 -6.28 29.03 12.16
CA GLU A 138 -7.48 28.94 12.97
C GLU A 138 -7.82 27.46 13.12
N LYS A 139 -7.80 26.97 14.35
CA LYS A 139 -8.18 25.59 14.65
C LYS A 139 -9.65 25.42 14.29
N VAL A 140 -9.92 24.96 13.09
CA VAL A 140 -11.29 24.67 12.66
C VAL A 140 -11.77 23.48 13.51
N PRO A 141 -12.88 23.62 14.26
CA PRO A 141 -13.45 22.51 15.00
C PRO A 141 -13.73 21.32 14.05
N PHE A 142 -13.43 20.10 14.48
CA PHE A 142 -13.52 18.89 13.66
C PHE A 142 -14.89 18.75 12.95
N VAL A 143 -15.98 19.00 13.66
CA VAL A 143 -17.34 18.93 13.12
C VAL A 143 -17.57 19.97 12.01
N LYS A 144 -17.06 21.20 12.21
CA LYS A 144 -17.13 22.25 11.17
C LYS A 144 -16.31 21.88 9.95
N GLY A 145 -15.12 21.27 10.16
CA GLY A 145 -14.29 20.75 9.07
C GLY A 145 -15.01 19.69 8.22
N ILE A 146 -15.64 18.71 8.85
CA ILE A 146 -16.43 17.69 8.14
C ILE A 146 -17.56 18.34 7.34
N ARG A 147 -18.32 19.26 7.95
CA ARG A 147 -19.42 19.96 7.25
C ARG A 147 -18.93 20.71 6.02
N LEU A 148 -17.79 21.38 6.09
CA LEU A 148 -17.17 22.08 4.96
C LEU A 148 -16.76 21.13 3.84
N LEU A 149 -16.28 19.92 4.17
CA LEU A 149 -15.96 18.90 3.15
C LEU A 149 -17.22 18.46 2.39
N PHE A 150 -18.31 18.15 3.08
CA PHE A 150 -19.59 17.79 2.43
C PHE A 150 -20.21 18.92 1.63
N GLN A 151 -19.91 20.18 1.94
CA GLN A 151 -20.34 21.33 1.16
C GLN A 151 -19.49 21.55 -0.11
N ASN A 152 -18.29 20.95 -0.19
CA ASN A 152 -17.43 21.05 -1.35
C ASN A 152 -17.86 20.07 -2.43
N LYS A 153 -18.49 20.57 -3.48
CA LYS A 153 -18.98 19.78 -4.63
C LYS A 153 -17.88 18.93 -5.26
N TYR A 154 -16.69 19.48 -5.45
CA TYR A 154 -15.58 18.77 -6.08
C TYR A 154 -15.08 17.64 -5.20
N TRP A 155 -14.99 17.87 -3.89
CA TRP A 155 -14.61 16.83 -2.94
C TRP A 155 -15.63 15.69 -2.94
N MET A 156 -16.93 15.99 -2.96
CA MET A 156 -17.99 15.00 -3.03
C MET A 156 -17.92 14.16 -4.31
N MET A 157 -17.72 14.81 -5.46
CA MET A 157 -17.59 14.11 -6.74
C MET A 157 -16.39 13.14 -6.73
N ILE A 158 -15.22 13.60 -6.27
CA ILE A 158 -14.03 12.76 -6.18
C ILE A 158 -14.26 11.60 -5.21
N THR A 159 -14.86 11.85 -4.05
CA THR A 159 -15.13 10.80 -3.05
C THR A 159 -16.07 9.74 -3.61
N ILE A 160 -17.17 10.12 -4.26
CA ILE A 160 -18.10 9.18 -4.90
C ILE A 160 -17.38 8.37 -5.99
N THR A 161 -16.59 9.01 -6.82
CA THR A 161 -15.80 8.34 -7.86
C THR A 161 -14.84 7.31 -7.25
N LEU A 162 -14.13 7.66 -6.18
CA LEU A 162 -13.23 6.74 -5.48
C LEU A 162 -13.98 5.53 -4.90
N VAL A 163 -15.17 5.74 -4.31
CA VAL A 163 -16.00 4.63 -3.80
C VAL A 163 -16.33 3.65 -4.92
N PHE A 164 -16.76 4.13 -6.09
CA PHE A 164 -17.04 3.25 -7.23
C PHE A 164 -15.80 2.56 -7.77
N ILE A 165 -14.66 3.23 -7.82
CA ILE A 165 -13.38 2.62 -8.21
C ILE A 165 -13.00 1.48 -7.26
N PHE A 166 -13.10 1.68 -5.94
CA PHE A 166 -12.79 0.64 -4.96
C PHE A 166 -13.76 -0.54 -5.02
N ILE A 167 -15.07 -0.28 -5.22
CA ILE A 167 -16.07 -1.33 -5.43
C ILE A 167 -15.71 -2.15 -6.68
N ASN A 168 -15.43 -1.49 -7.80
CA ASN A 168 -15.02 -2.15 -9.04
C ASN A 168 -13.76 -3.01 -8.82
N TYR A 169 -12.74 -2.47 -8.16
CA TYR A 169 -11.50 -3.18 -7.88
C TYR A 169 -11.74 -4.44 -7.03
N SER A 170 -12.56 -4.33 -5.99
CA SER A 170 -12.92 -5.44 -5.11
C SER A 170 -13.72 -6.53 -5.85
N LEU A 171 -14.70 -6.12 -6.67
CA LEU A 171 -15.51 -7.04 -7.47
C LEU A 171 -14.66 -7.79 -8.51
N ASN A 172 -13.77 -7.09 -9.22
CA ASN A 172 -12.89 -7.73 -10.20
C ASN A 172 -11.97 -8.77 -9.55
N GLY A 173 -11.39 -8.46 -8.37
CA GLY A 173 -10.55 -9.42 -7.64
C GLY A 173 -11.32 -10.68 -7.21
N GLY A 174 -12.53 -10.52 -6.71
CA GLY A 174 -13.40 -11.66 -6.37
C GLY A 174 -13.88 -12.43 -7.59
N ALA A 175 -14.37 -11.71 -8.60
CA ALA A 175 -14.89 -12.33 -9.84
C ALA A 175 -13.83 -13.13 -10.60
N ALA A 176 -12.59 -12.69 -10.63
CA ALA A 176 -11.49 -13.37 -11.32
C ALA A 176 -11.31 -14.81 -10.83
N VAL A 177 -11.44 -15.06 -9.53
CA VAL A 177 -11.32 -16.40 -8.94
C VAL A 177 -12.47 -17.30 -9.40
N TYR A 178 -13.71 -16.78 -9.37
CA TYR A 178 -14.89 -17.53 -9.83
C TYR A 178 -14.85 -17.82 -11.32
N TYR A 179 -14.40 -16.84 -12.11
CA TYR A 179 -14.24 -16.99 -13.56
C TYR A 179 -13.22 -18.07 -13.90
N ALA A 180 -12.04 -18.03 -13.28
CA ALA A 180 -11.01 -19.05 -13.50
C ALA A 180 -11.47 -20.45 -13.09
N LYS A 181 -12.16 -20.58 -11.95
CA LYS A 181 -12.63 -21.87 -11.45
C LYS A 181 -13.79 -22.43 -12.25
N ASN A 182 -14.81 -21.62 -12.57
CA ASN A 182 -16.07 -22.12 -13.11
C ASN A 182 -16.16 -22.05 -14.64
N ILE A 183 -15.44 -21.12 -15.28
CA ILE A 183 -15.49 -20.93 -16.73
C ILE A 183 -14.23 -21.50 -17.40
N LEU A 184 -13.05 -21.18 -16.86
CA LEU A 184 -11.79 -21.69 -17.41
C LEU A 184 -11.43 -23.08 -16.87
N HIS A 185 -12.12 -23.56 -15.83
CA HIS A 185 -11.85 -24.83 -15.14
C HIS A 185 -10.39 -25.01 -14.69
N ASN A 186 -9.69 -23.88 -14.48
CA ASN A 186 -8.29 -23.85 -14.10
C ASN A 186 -8.03 -22.71 -13.11
N SER A 187 -7.88 -23.04 -11.83
CA SER A 187 -7.63 -22.07 -10.76
C SER A 187 -6.27 -21.39 -10.87
N ASP A 188 -5.28 -22.03 -11.50
CA ASP A 188 -3.92 -21.50 -11.63
C ASP A 188 -3.85 -20.31 -12.59
N MET A 189 -4.86 -20.18 -13.47
CA MET A 189 -4.94 -19.02 -14.36
C MET A 189 -5.20 -17.69 -13.68
N VAL A 190 -5.66 -17.66 -12.42
CA VAL A 190 -5.86 -16.43 -11.66
C VAL A 190 -4.55 -15.63 -11.57
N GLY A 191 -3.43 -16.32 -11.28
CA GLY A 191 -2.10 -15.69 -11.22
C GLY A 191 -1.71 -15.07 -12.56
N THR A 192 -1.86 -15.83 -13.65
CA THR A 192 -1.54 -15.36 -15.00
C THR A 192 -2.42 -14.18 -15.44
N MET A 193 -3.73 -14.25 -15.17
CA MET A 193 -4.65 -13.14 -15.47
C MET A 193 -4.26 -11.86 -14.72
N ASN A 194 -3.96 -11.96 -13.43
CA ASN A 194 -3.51 -10.82 -12.63
C ASN A 194 -2.16 -10.26 -13.11
N LEU A 195 -1.23 -11.14 -13.49
CA LEU A 195 0.08 -10.73 -14.02
C LEU A 195 -0.09 -9.95 -15.33
N VAL A 196 -0.86 -10.47 -16.28
CA VAL A 196 -1.12 -9.79 -17.55
C VAL A 196 -1.83 -8.46 -17.32
N ALA A 197 -2.86 -8.41 -16.47
CA ALA A 197 -3.58 -7.18 -16.16
C ALA A 197 -2.65 -6.10 -15.57
N ASN A 198 -1.77 -6.47 -14.64
CA ASN A 198 -0.82 -5.55 -14.04
C ASN A 198 0.25 -5.08 -15.03
N LEU A 199 0.74 -5.94 -15.92
CA LEU A 199 1.69 -5.55 -16.97
C LEU A 199 1.06 -4.55 -17.96
N VAL A 200 -0.18 -4.80 -18.40
CA VAL A 200 -0.92 -3.86 -19.23
C VAL A 200 -1.13 -2.52 -18.50
N GLN A 201 -1.51 -2.57 -17.22
CA GLN A 201 -1.68 -1.36 -16.40
C GLN A 201 -0.38 -0.53 -16.32
N ILE A 202 0.77 -1.17 -16.08
CA ILE A 202 2.08 -0.49 -16.06
C ILE A 202 2.35 0.14 -17.42
N GLY A 203 2.13 -0.59 -18.53
CA GLY A 203 2.28 -0.07 -19.89
C GLY A 203 1.45 1.20 -20.13
N VAL A 204 0.16 1.16 -19.77
CA VAL A 204 -0.75 2.32 -19.89
C VAL A 204 -0.27 3.49 -19.03
N MET A 205 0.22 3.25 -17.81
CA MET A 205 0.77 4.30 -16.95
C MET A 205 1.97 5.00 -17.57
N PHE A 206 2.86 4.26 -18.24
CA PHE A 206 3.97 4.88 -18.98
C PHE A 206 3.46 5.80 -20.10
N PHE A 207 2.47 5.36 -20.90
CA PHE A 207 1.87 6.21 -21.92
C PHE A 207 1.22 7.46 -21.33
N THR A 208 0.55 7.34 -20.19
CA THR A 208 -0.09 8.48 -19.51
C THR A 208 0.96 9.53 -19.11
N ALA A 209 2.17 9.11 -18.71
CA ALA A 209 3.23 10.03 -18.34
C ALA A 209 3.72 10.90 -19.51
N PHE A 210 3.53 10.47 -20.77
CA PHE A 210 3.88 11.26 -21.96
C PHE A 210 2.74 12.19 -22.43
N ILE A 211 1.51 11.95 -21.99
CA ILE A 211 0.33 12.73 -22.41
C ILE A 211 0.10 13.94 -21.51
N ILE A 212 0.56 13.91 -20.27
CA ILE A 212 0.46 15.00 -19.27
C ILE A 212 1.62 15.95 -19.39
#